data_cb41a77d3e0c66ccae78f162a067f59a
#
_entry.id   cb41a77d3e0c66ccae78f162a067f59a
#
_cell.length_a   1.000
_cell.length_b   1.000
_cell.length_c   1.000
_cell.angle_alpha   90.00
_cell.angle_beta   90.00
_cell.angle_gamma   90.00
#
_symmetry.space_group_name_H-M   'P 1'
#
loop_
_entity.id
_entity.type
_entity.pdbx_description
1 polymer ?
#
loop_
_entity_poly.entity_id
_entity_poly.type
_entity_poly.pdbx_seq_one_letter_code
_entity_poly.pdbx_strand_id
1 'polypeptide(L)'
;SIVLQDPSTAREVLLKVVNRNKFFEEIQQIEEMSQFLETDVSMESAVGKKLGAAQEAFKNDDPESGISLLIEAVTIDKTFMDELPRRAAVAFFQLMGAQNELTKKYRRRFDMALY
;
A
#
# COMPACT_ATOMS: atom_id res chain seq x y z
N SER A 1 -31.62 7.15 11.12
CA SER A 1 -31.81 5.72 11.25
C SER A 1 -33.23 5.33 11.08
N ILE A 2 -34.10 6.08 11.63
CA ILE A 2 -35.49 5.82 11.51
C ILE A 2 -35.98 5.92 10.11
N VAL A 3 -35.25 6.58 9.34
CA VAL A 3 -35.53 6.70 7.94
C VAL A 3 -35.46 5.39 7.23
N LEU A 4 -35.22 4.36 7.95
CA LEU A 4 -35.11 3.02 7.41
C LEU A 4 -36.35 2.52 6.71
N GLN A 5 -37.46 3.18 6.88
CA GLN A 5 -38.66 2.81 6.18
C GLN A 5 -38.72 3.37 4.77
N ASP A 6 -37.81 4.24 4.46
CA ASP A 6 -37.81 4.88 3.14
C ASP A 6 -37.05 3.99 2.16
N PRO A 7 -37.58 3.76 0.94
CA PRO A 7 -36.85 2.99 -0.09
C PRO A 7 -35.48 3.56 -0.42
N SER A 8 -35.31 4.87 -0.37
CA SER A 8 -34.03 5.51 -0.57
C SER A 8 -33.01 5.05 0.50
N THR A 9 -33.51 4.94 1.72
CA THR A 9 -32.65 4.50 2.83
C THR A 9 -32.21 3.05 2.66
N ALA A 10 -33.12 2.19 2.15
CA ALA A 10 -32.79 0.80 1.87
C ALA A 10 -31.65 0.74 0.85
N ARG A 11 -31.70 1.58 -0.18
CA ARG A 11 -30.65 1.66 -1.18
C ARG A 11 -29.34 2.14 -0.55
N GLU A 12 -29.40 3.11 0.32
CA GLU A 12 -28.23 3.60 1.04
C GLU A 12 -27.59 2.51 1.90
N VAL A 13 -28.41 1.70 2.54
CA VAL A 13 -27.92 0.58 3.35
C VAL A 13 -27.18 -0.41 2.47
N LEU A 14 -27.70 -0.73 1.29
CA LEU A 14 -27.03 -1.62 0.37
C LEU A 14 -25.70 -1.05 -0.11
N LEU A 15 -25.67 0.25 -0.40
CA LEU A 15 -24.43 0.92 -0.80
C LEU A 15 -23.43 0.91 0.33
N LYS A 16 -23.87 1.08 1.56
CA LYS A 16 -22.98 1.01 2.72
C LYS A 16 -22.38 -0.38 2.89
N VAL A 17 -23.16 -1.43 2.62
CA VAL A 17 -22.64 -2.79 2.71
C VAL A 17 -21.53 -3.01 1.67
N VAL A 18 -21.74 -2.55 0.44
CA VAL A 18 -20.72 -2.63 -0.60
C VAL A 18 -19.49 -1.81 -0.23
N ASN A 19 -19.70 -0.58 0.24
CA ASN A 19 -18.63 0.30 0.65
C ASN A 19 -17.90 -0.21 1.88
N ARG A 20 -18.59 -0.97 2.73
CA ARG A 20 -17.97 -1.56 3.91
C ARG A 20 -16.89 -2.56 3.51
N ASN A 21 -17.13 -3.38 2.50
CA ASN A 21 -16.13 -4.32 2.01
C ASN A 21 -14.89 -3.57 1.49
N LYS A 22 -15.12 -2.51 0.75
CA LYS A 22 -14.04 -1.66 0.25
C LYS A 22 -13.30 -0.99 1.42
N PHE A 23 -14.04 -0.55 2.42
CA PHE A 23 -13.48 0.08 3.61
C PHE A 23 -12.57 -0.88 4.37
N PHE A 24 -12.99 -2.14 4.53
CA PHE A 24 -12.15 -3.15 5.16
C PHE A 24 -10.88 -3.43 4.36
N GLU A 25 -10.98 -3.44 3.04
CA GLU A 25 -9.80 -3.59 2.20
C GLU A 25 -8.84 -2.42 2.39
N GLU A 26 -9.36 -1.20 2.46
CA GLU A 26 -8.54 -0.02 2.68
C GLU A 26 -7.86 -0.06 4.05
N ILE A 27 -8.60 -0.48 5.09
CA ILE A 27 -8.02 -0.63 6.43
C ILE A 27 -6.88 -1.63 6.39
N GLN A 28 -7.07 -2.75 5.70
CA GLN A 28 -6.05 -3.76 5.60
C GLN A 28 -4.78 -3.20 4.95
N GLN A 29 -4.93 -2.39 3.90
CA GLN A 29 -3.79 -1.79 3.24
C GLN A 29 -3.12 -0.74 4.13
N ILE A 30 -3.90 0.02 4.88
CA ILE A 30 -3.36 0.98 5.84
C ILE A 30 -2.55 0.24 6.91
N GLU A 31 -3.05 -0.88 7.40
CA GLU A 31 -2.35 -1.70 8.39
C GLU A 31 -1.03 -2.23 7.82
N GLU A 32 -1.04 -2.69 6.58
CA GLU A 32 0.17 -3.17 5.92
C GLU A 32 1.22 -2.05 5.82
N MET A 33 0.81 -0.86 5.41
CA MET A 33 1.73 0.27 5.31
C MET A 33 2.22 0.70 6.69
N SER A 34 1.33 0.75 7.68
CA SER A 34 1.71 1.11 9.05
C SER A 34 2.70 0.10 9.62
N GLN A 35 2.43 -1.17 9.40
CA GLN A 35 3.32 -2.23 9.86
C GLN A 35 4.68 -2.11 9.19
N PHE A 36 4.71 -1.84 7.88
CA PHE A 36 5.94 -1.62 7.18
C PHE A 36 6.73 -0.45 7.76
N LEU A 37 6.05 0.67 8.00
CA LEU A 37 6.72 1.88 8.50
C LEU A 37 7.28 1.71 9.91
N GLU A 38 6.67 0.82 10.70
CA GLU A 38 7.08 0.56 12.07
C GLU A 38 8.04 -0.63 12.20
N THR A 39 8.20 -1.41 11.15
CA THR A 39 9.06 -2.58 11.18
C THR A 39 10.52 -2.18 11.28
N ASP A 40 11.23 -2.83 12.20
CA ASP A 40 12.66 -2.64 12.36
C ASP A 40 13.38 -3.44 11.29
N VAL A 41 14.08 -2.76 10.40
CA VAL A 41 14.73 -3.39 9.26
C VAL A 41 16.22 -3.35 9.44
N SER A 42 16.87 -4.51 9.22
CA SER A 42 18.33 -4.59 9.31
C SER A 42 18.97 -3.78 8.17
N MET A 43 19.85 -2.87 8.53
CA MET A 43 20.57 -2.05 7.56
C MET A 43 21.85 -2.71 7.06
N GLU A 44 22.08 -3.97 7.44
CA GLU A 44 23.28 -4.69 7.05
C GLU A 44 23.23 -5.21 5.62
N SER A 45 22.03 -5.44 5.09
CA SER A 45 21.86 -5.94 3.73
C SER A 45 21.48 -4.81 2.77
N ALA A 46 21.73 -5.03 1.47
CA ALA A 46 21.35 -4.05 0.45
C ALA A 46 19.82 -3.82 0.44
N VAL A 47 19.04 -4.91 0.55
CA VAL A 47 17.59 -4.81 0.56
C VAL A 47 17.11 -4.08 1.82
N GLY A 48 17.73 -4.35 2.97
CA GLY A 48 17.40 -3.68 4.22
C GLY A 48 17.65 -2.18 4.16
N LYS A 49 18.78 -1.78 3.55
CA LYS A 49 19.09 -0.36 3.37
C LYS A 49 18.05 0.33 2.51
N LYS A 50 17.61 -0.32 1.43
CA LYS A 50 16.56 0.25 0.56
C LYS A 50 15.24 0.38 1.30
N LEU A 51 14.88 -0.64 2.08
CA LEU A 51 13.65 -0.59 2.88
C LEU A 51 13.69 0.52 3.93
N GLY A 52 14.82 0.65 4.64
CA GLY A 52 14.97 1.71 5.62
C GLY A 52 14.89 3.08 4.99
N ALA A 53 15.51 3.27 3.83
CA ALA A 53 15.41 4.54 3.10
C ALA A 53 13.99 4.81 2.64
N ALA A 54 13.26 3.76 2.22
CA ALA A 54 11.86 3.91 1.83
C ALA A 54 10.99 4.34 3.01
N GLN A 55 11.21 3.72 4.19
CA GLN A 55 10.50 4.12 5.40
C GLN A 55 10.70 5.59 5.71
N GLU A 56 11.95 6.06 5.64
CA GLU A 56 12.25 7.46 5.89
C GLU A 56 11.61 8.38 4.87
N ALA A 57 11.62 7.99 3.58
CA ALA A 57 11.01 8.80 2.53
C ALA A 57 9.51 8.97 2.78
N PHE A 58 8.81 7.88 3.12
CA PHE A 58 7.37 7.97 3.44
C PHE A 58 7.11 8.83 4.65
N LYS A 59 7.94 8.71 5.69
CA LYS A 59 7.79 9.52 6.91
C LYS A 59 8.05 11.00 6.66
N ASN A 60 8.87 11.30 5.65
CA ASN A 60 9.19 12.67 5.26
C ASN A 60 8.24 13.21 4.19
N ASP A 61 7.11 12.54 3.99
CA ASP A 61 6.09 12.95 3.03
C ASP A 61 6.63 12.98 1.60
N ASP A 62 7.48 12.02 1.26
CA ASP A 62 8.06 11.86 -0.07
C ASP A 62 7.70 10.48 -0.61
N PRO A 63 6.43 10.27 -0.99
CA PRO A 63 5.98 8.97 -1.44
C PRO A 63 6.62 8.51 -2.75
N GLU A 64 7.02 9.42 -3.60
CA GLU A 64 7.66 9.05 -4.86
C GLU A 64 8.99 8.35 -4.60
N SER A 65 9.84 8.93 -3.77
CA SER A 65 11.10 8.28 -3.39
C SER A 65 10.82 6.98 -2.65
N GLY A 66 9.80 6.97 -1.80
CA GLY A 66 9.41 5.78 -1.05
C GLY A 66 9.09 4.61 -1.96
N ILE A 67 8.20 4.82 -2.94
CA ILE A 67 7.80 3.73 -3.84
C ILE A 67 8.96 3.31 -4.75
N SER A 68 9.76 4.25 -5.19
CA SER A 68 10.93 3.96 -6.01
C SER A 68 11.91 3.04 -5.25
N LEU A 69 12.16 3.34 -3.98
CA LEU A 69 13.03 2.54 -3.14
C LEU A 69 12.44 1.17 -2.83
N LEU A 70 11.13 1.08 -2.65
CA LEU A 70 10.46 -0.21 -2.47
C LEU A 70 10.64 -1.09 -3.71
N ILE A 71 10.53 -0.52 -4.88
CA ILE A 71 10.71 -1.26 -6.14
C ILE A 71 12.17 -1.74 -6.24
N GLU A 72 13.12 -0.91 -5.85
CA GLU A 72 14.53 -1.33 -5.82
C GLU A 72 14.74 -2.49 -4.84
N ALA A 73 14.09 -2.43 -3.68
CA ALA A 73 14.16 -3.52 -2.70
C ALA A 73 13.57 -4.82 -3.27
N VAL A 74 12.42 -4.73 -3.94
CA VAL A 74 11.81 -5.89 -4.59
C VAL A 74 12.74 -6.47 -5.65
N THR A 75 13.42 -5.61 -6.39
CA THR A 75 14.37 -6.04 -7.42
C THR A 75 15.54 -6.82 -6.80
N ILE A 76 15.99 -6.41 -5.61
CA ILE A 76 17.08 -7.08 -4.92
C ILE A 76 16.63 -8.40 -4.31
N ASP A 77 15.53 -8.37 -3.53
CA ASP A 77 15.00 -9.56 -2.87
C ASP A 77 13.54 -9.36 -2.51
N LYS A 78 12.66 -9.83 -3.38
CA LYS A 78 11.21 -9.67 -3.18
C LYS A 78 10.65 -10.48 -2.01
N THR A 79 11.40 -11.49 -1.55
CA THR A 79 10.96 -12.36 -0.46
C THR A 79 11.48 -11.94 0.91
N PHE A 80 12.29 -10.90 0.96
CA PHE A 80 12.91 -10.44 2.20
C PHE A 80 11.84 -10.12 3.26
N MET A 81 12.04 -10.62 4.48
CA MET A 81 11.14 -10.42 5.60
C MET A 81 9.68 -10.74 5.25
N ASP A 82 9.46 -11.97 4.78
CA ASP A 82 8.12 -12.47 4.44
C ASP A 82 7.46 -11.60 3.38
N GLU A 83 8.21 -11.31 2.32
CA GLU A 83 7.78 -10.50 1.17
C GLU A 83 7.40 -9.06 1.56
N LEU A 84 8.01 -8.53 2.61
CA LEU A 84 7.71 -7.18 3.09
C LEU A 84 7.83 -6.12 1.99
N PRO A 85 8.89 -6.10 1.15
CA PRO A 85 8.98 -5.09 0.09
C PRO A 85 7.80 -5.18 -0.88
N ARG A 86 7.42 -6.39 -1.28
CA ARG A 86 6.30 -6.59 -2.20
C ARG A 86 4.98 -6.18 -1.57
N ARG A 87 4.75 -6.60 -0.32
CA ARG A 87 3.50 -6.28 0.39
C ARG A 87 3.34 -4.77 0.58
N ALA A 88 4.41 -4.10 0.95
CA ALA A 88 4.39 -2.65 1.12
C ALA A 88 4.09 -1.92 -0.19
N ALA A 89 4.72 -2.35 -1.29
CA ALA A 89 4.47 -1.74 -2.59
C ALA A 89 3.04 -1.95 -3.06
N VAL A 90 2.51 -3.16 -2.89
CA VAL A 90 1.11 -3.46 -3.24
C VAL A 90 0.17 -2.59 -2.41
N ALA A 91 0.41 -2.50 -1.10
CA ALA A 91 -0.41 -1.66 -0.23
C ALA A 91 -0.38 -0.20 -0.67
N PHE A 92 0.79 0.30 -1.03
CA PHE A 92 0.93 1.68 -1.51
C PHE A 92 0.07 1.92 -2.75
N PHE A 93 0.17 1.03 -3.75
CA PHE A 93 -0.60 1.19 -4.99
C PHE A 93 -2.10 1.09 -4.74
N GLN A 94 -2.52 0.20 -3.84
CA GLN A 94 -3.93 0.07 -3.49
C GLN A 94 -4.46 1.34 -2.82
N LEU A 95 -3.69 1.91 -1.90
CA LEU A 95 -4.09 3.13 -1.20
C LEU A 95 -4.10 4.35 -2.13
N MET A 96 -3.13 4.45 -3.04
CA MET A 96 -3.09 5.55 -4.00
C MET A 96 -4.17 5.44 -5.06
N GLY A 97 -4.50 4.22 -5.48
CA GLY A 97 -5.48 3.97 -6.52
C GLY A 97 -4.88 4.00 -7.92
N ALA A 98 -5.57 3.35 -8.87
CA ALA A 98 -5.08 3.17 -10.24
C ALA A 98 -4.95 4.48 -11.00
N GLN A 99 -5.69 5.51 -10.61
CA GLN A 99 -5.69 6.79 -11.31
C GLN A 99 -4.63 7.76 -10.79
N ASN A 100 -3.96 7.44 -9.69
CA ASN A 100 -2.92 8.29 -9.13
C ASN A 100 -1.71 8.29 -10.05
N GLU A 101 -1.08 9.45 -10.22
CA GLU A 101 0.07 9.61 -11.10
C GLU A 101 1.24 8.72 -10.71
N LEU A 102 1.47 8.55 -9.41
CA LEU A 102 2.56 7.69 -8.94
C LEU A 102 2.27 6.23 -9.28
N THR A 103 1.01 5.80 -9.16
CA THR A 103 0.62 4.44 -9.53
C THR A 103 0.88 4.22 -11.03
N LYS A 104 0.43 5.15 -11.88
CA LYS A 104 0.63 5.05 -13.32
C LYS A 104 2.11 5.01 -13.68
N LYS A 105 2.90 5.83 -12.99
CA LYS A 105 4.34 5.95 -13.28
C LYS A 105 5.13 4.72 -12.85
N TYR A 106 4.81 4.15 -11.69
CA TYR A 106 5.66 3.12 -11.07
C TYR A 106 5.11 1.70 -11.13
N ARG A 107 3.82 1.52 -11.38
CA ARG A 107 3.20 0.19 -11.38
C ARG A 107 3.88 -0.75 -12.37
N ARG A 108 4.18 -0.27 -13.55
CA ARG A 108 4.83 -1.09 -14.57
C ARG A 108 6.23 -1.52 -14.12
N ARG A 109 6.97 -0.59 -13.51
CA ARG A 109 8.30 -0.90 -13.00
C ARG A 109 8.23 -1.95 -11.90
N PHE A 110 7.23 -1.82 -11.04
CA PHE A 110 7.00 -2.81 -9.98
C PHE A 110 6.69 -4.18 -10.57
N ASP A 111 5.79 -4.24 -11.54
CA ASP A 111 5.44 -5.50 -12.18
C ASP A 111 6.66 -6.16 -12.82
N MET A 112 7.52 -5.38 -13.45
CA MET A 112 8.75 -5.89 -14.03
C MET A 112 9.73 -6.40 -12.97
N ALA A 113 9.76 -5.76 -11.82
CA ALA A 113 10.64 -6.15 -10.72
C ALA A 113 10.22 -7.49 -10.10
N LEU A 114 8.94 -7.87 -10.21
CA LEU A 114 8.44 -9.14 -9.69
C LEU A 114 8.85 -10.33 -10.55
N TYR A 115 9.23 -10.11 -11.78
CA TYR A 115 9.63 -11.17 -12.73
C TYR A 115 11.12 -11.03 -13.11
#